data_94b95e074ba98e9ee77beafe88c0282d
#
_entry.id   94b95e074ba98e9ee77beafe88c0282d
#
_cell.length_a   1.000
_cell.length_b   1.000
_cell.length_c   1.000
_cell.angle_alpha   90.00
_cell.angle_beta   90.00
_cell.angle_gamma   90.00
#
_symmetry.space_group_name_H-M   'P 1'
#
loop_
_entity.id
_entity.type
_entity.pdbx_description
1 polymer ?
#
loop_
_entity_poly.entity_id
_entity_poly.type
_entity_poly.pdbx_seq_one_letter_code
_entity_poly.pdbx_strand_id
1 'polypeptide(L)'
;MGLISEVKFYVHDLIETLKENPGLKLALFVDSVGMLDTDKSQRDMEAGKNAADMGLRAKEMRSLFKSLTLDLSNYKVPFIFTNHTYASMDQYTPKGMSGGGGPEFSASIILMLSKGTLRDEAKTTTGIIVRSKTKKNRLSRPIDIEFHISFHKGMNQYVGLEQYVNW
;
A
#
# COMPACT_ATOMS: atom_id res chain seq x y z
N MET A 1 11.66 -11.32 -2.70
CA MET A 1 10.42 -11.19 -3.52
C MET A 1 10.43 -9.82 -4.15
N GLY A 2 10.44 -9.77 -5.48
CA GLY A 2 10.55 -8.51 -6.22
C GLY A 2 9.72 -8.52 -7.51
N LEU A 3 9.14 -9.67 -7.89
CA LEU A 3 8.38 -9.83 -9.12
C LEU A 3 6.88 -9.94 -8.88
N ILE A 4 6.12 -9.39 -9.82
CA ILE A 4 4.65 -9.50 -9.83
C ILE A 4 4.20 -10.96 -9.94
N SER A 5 4.92 -11.78 -10.72
CA SER A 5 4.67 -13.21 -10.87
C SER A 5 4.86 -13.99 -9.57
N GLU A 6 5.88 -13.65 -8.78
CA GLU A 6 6.12 -14.26 -7.46
C GLU A 6 4.95 -13.99 -6.50
N VAL A 7 4.45 -12.76 -6.45
CA VAL A 7 3.29 -12.43 -5.59
C VAL A 7 2.06 -13.25 -6.00
N LYS A 8 1.81 -13.42 -7.31
CA LYS A 8 0.71 -14.27 -7.80
C LYS A 8 0.88 -15.72 -7.34
N PHE A 9 2.09 -16.26 -7.47
CA PHE A 9 2.40 -17.63 -7.08
C PHE A 9 2.16 -17.85 -5.58
N TYR A 10 2.71 -16.99 -4.72
CA TYR A 10 2.56 -17.12 -3.27
C TYR A 10 1.12 -16.95 -2.79
N VAL A 11 0.36 -16.05 -3.41
CA VAL A 11 -1.06 -15.91 -3.06
C VAL A 11 -1.87 -17.13 -3.50
N HIS A 12 -1.55 -17.70 -4.66
CA HIS A 12 -2.19 -18.96 -5.08
C HIS A 12 -1.92 -20.08 -4.07
N ASP A 13 -0.66 -20.29 -3.69
CA ASP A 13 -0.25 -21.28 -2.69
C ASP A 13 -0.93 -21.07 -1.34
N LEU A 14 -1.03 -19.81 -0.91
CA LEU A 14 -1.77 -19.42 0.29
C LEU A 14 -3.26 -19.80 0.21
N ILE A 15 -3.90 -19.62 -0.93
CA ILE A 15 -5.30 -19.97 -1.15
C ILE A 15 -5.49 -21.50 -1.11
N GLU A 16 -4.58 -22.28 -1.69
CA GLU A 16 -4.63 -23.74 -1.57
C GLU A 16 -4.50 -24.19 -0.11
N THR A 17 -3.56 -23.59 0.64
CA THR A 17 -3.43 -23.84 2.09
C THR A 17 -4.73 -23.55 2.86
N LEU A 18 -5.45 -22.48 2.50
CA LEU A 18 -6.74 -22.14 3.12
C LEU A 18 -7.85 -23.13 2.77
N LYS A 19 -7.83 -23.70 1.57
CA LYS A 19 -8.79 -24.75 1.18
C LYS A 19 -8.62 -26.01 2.01
N GLU A 20 -7.36 -26.39 2.26
CA GLU A 20 -7.02 -27.55 3.09
C GLU A 20 -7.28 -27.31 4.58
N ASN A 21 -7.27 -26.06 5.03
CA ASN A 21 -7.41 -25.66 6.44
C ASN A 21 -8.53 -24.63 6.65
N PRO A 22 -9.80 -25.00 6.59
CA PRO A 22 -10.93 -24.04 6.60
C PRO A 22 -11.04 -23.16 7.87
N GLY A 23 -10.37 -23.54 8.96
CA GLY A 23 -10.33 -22.79 10.22
C GLY A 23 -9.22 -21.74 10.30
N LEU A 24 -8.29 -21.74 9.34
CA LEU A 24 -7.15 -20.86 9.35
C LEU A 24 -7.57 -19.42 8.99
N LYS A 25 -7.08 -18.45 9.76
CA LYS A 25 -7.28 -17.02 9.51
C LYS A 25 -5.94 -16.40 9.12
N LEU A 26 -5.90 -15.75 7.99
CA LEU A 26 -4.71 -15.10 7.44
C LEU A 26 -4.98 -13.63 7.13
N ALA A 27 -3.92 -12.83 7.13
CA ALA A 27 -3.89 -11.49 6.56
C ALA A 27 -2.61 -11.37 5.72
N LEU A 28 -2.73 -10.75 4.55
CA LEU A 28 -1.61 -10.55 3.63
C LEU A 28 -1.14 -9.10 3.70
N PHE A 29 0.18 -8.92 3.87
CA PHE A 29 0.85 -7.61 3.87
C PHE A 29 1.91 -7.58 2.79
N VAL A 30 1.91 -6.52 1.97
CA VAL A 30 2.93 -6.30 0.94
C VAL A 30 3.51 -4.89 1.06
N ASP A 31 4.80 -4.81 1.36
CA ASP A 31 5.56 -3.55 1.44
C ASP A 31 6.75 -3.63 0.47
N SER A 32 6.66 -2.92 -0.62
CA SER A 32 5.57 -2.17 -1.22
C SER A 32 5.25 -2.69 -2.63
N VAL A 33 3.99 -2.64 -3.04
CA VAL A 33 3.61 -3.03 -4.41
C VAL A 33 4.25 -2.12 -5.47
N GLY A 34 4.61 -0.89 -5.07
CA GLY A 34 5.32 0.06 -5.93
C GLY A 34 6.72 -0.38 -6.36
N MET A 35 7.33 -1.33 -5.64
CA MET A 35 8.67 -1.86 -5.93
C MET A 35 8.63 -3.18 -6.73
N LEU A 36 7.46 -3.74 -6.97
CA LEU A 36 7.35 -4.96 -7.76
C LEU A 36 7.66 -4.67 -9.24
N ASP A 37 8.40 -5.57 -9.86
CA ASP A 37 8.78 -5.47 -11.27
C ASP A 37 8.21 -6.64 -12.09
N THR A 38 8.42 -6.60 -13.41
CA THR A 38 7.98 -7.65 -14.33
C THR A 38 9.13 -8.61 -14.62
N ASP A 39 8.81 -9.86 -14.95
CA ASP A 39 9.80 -10.86 -15.37
C ASP A 39 10.57 -10.41 -16.63
N LYS A 40 9.93 -9.61 -17.49
CA LYS A 40 10.58 -9.02 -18.67
C LYS A 40 11.63 -7.98 -18.29
N SER A 41 11.30 -7.08 -17.37
CA SER A 41 12.22 -6.04 -16.90
C SER A 41 13.48 -6.68 -16.30
N GLN A 42 13.30 -7.72 -15.47
CA GLN A 42 14.44 -8.45 -14.90
C GLN A 42 15.32 -9.10 -15.98
N ARG A 43 14.73 -9.80 -16.94
CA ARG A 43 15.48 -10.42 -18.06
C ARG A 43 16.20 -9.39 -18.94
N ASP A 44 15.56 -8.25 -19.20
CA ASP A 44 16.18 -7.18 -19.98
C ASP A 44 17.36 -6.55 -19.23
N MET A 45 17.25 -6.41 -17.90
CA MET A 45 18.36 -5.95 -17.05
C MET A 45 19.55 -6.93 -17.06
N GLU A 46 19.29 -8.24 -16.91
CA GLU A 46 20.30 -9.30 -16.97
C GLU A 46 21.00 -9.34 -18.34
N ALA A 47 20.27 -9.03 -19.40
CA ALA A 47 20.78 -8.93 -20.76
C ALA A 47 21.45 -7.57 -21.11
N GLY A 48 21.57 -6.66 -20.14
CA GLY A 48 22.14 -5.32 -20.34
C GLY A 48 21.28 -4.41 -21.25
N LYS A 49 20.00 -4.68 -21.39
CA LYS A 49 19.07 -3.90 -22.21
C LYS A 49 18.34 -2.86 -21.37
N ASN A 50 18.43 -1.59 -21.78
CA ASN A 50 17.64 -0.50 -21.18
C ASN A 50 16.28 -0.35 -21.89
N ALA A 51 15.38 -1.30 -21.70
CA ALA A 51 14.02 -1.20 -22.25
C ALA A 51 13.07 -0.70 -21.15
N ALA A 52 12.71 0.57 -21.20
CA ALA A 52 11.66 1.11 -20.35
C ALA A 52 10.29 0.56 -20.81
N ASP A 53 9.74 -0.38 -20.06
CA ASP A 53 8.42 -0.97 -20.35
C ASP A 53 7.39 -0.65 -19.23
N MET A 54 7.16 0.66 -19.03
CA MET A 54 6.20 1.13 -18.03
C MET A 54 4.76 0.64 -18.32
N GLY A 55 4.40 0.44 -19.58
CA GLY A 55 3.09 -0.04 -19.99
C GLY A 55 2.84 -1.49 -19.58
N LEU A 56 3.83 -2.37 -19.74
CA LEU A 56 3.74 -3.78 -19.35
C LEU A 56 3.54 -3.91 -17.83
N ARG A 57 4.34 -3.20 -17.04
CA ARG A 57 4.24 -3.22 -15.59
C ARG A 57 2.84 -2.78 -15.11
N ALA A 58 2.28 -1.72 -15.68
CA ALA A 58 0.94 -1.27 -15.34
C ALA A 58 -0.13 -2.31 -15.73
N LYS A 59 0.05 -3.01 -16.86
CA LYS A 59 -0.83 -4.09 -17.31
C LYS A 59 -0.76 -5.30 -16.37
N GLU A 60 0.44 -5.73 -16.00
CA GLU A 60 0.66 -6.87 -15.09
C GLU A 60 0.16 -6.58 -13.68
N MET A 61 0.40 -5.37 -13.16
CA MET A 61 -0.17 -4.92 -11.88
C MET A 61 -1.69 -4.93 -11.89
N ARG A 62 -2.32 -4.46 -12.96
CA ARG A 62 -3.79 -4.53 -13.09
C ARG A 62 -4.28 -5.97 -13.10
N SER A 63 -3.60 -6.85 -13.80
CA SER A 63 -3.92 -8.29 -13.83
C SER A 63 -3.74 -8.93 -12.45
N LEU A 64 -2.66 -8.62 -11.72
CA LEU A 64 -2.44 -9.06 -10.36
C LEU A 64 -3.61 -8.68 -9.46
N PHE A 65 -3.92 -7.39 -9.37
CA PHE A 65 -5.00 -6.91 -8.49
C PHE A 65 -6.37 -7.46 -8.86
N LYS A 66 -6.63 -7.69 -10.15
CA LYS A 66 -7.88 -8.31 -10.60
C LYS A 66 -8.03 -9.74 -10.08
N SER A 67 -6.98 -10.57 -10.18
CA SER A 67 -7.01 -11.95 -9.67
C SER A 67 -7.06 -11.97 -8.14
N LEU A 68 -6.20 -11.20 -7.46
CA LEU A 68 -6.15 -11.16 -6.00
C LEU A 68 -7.49 -10.74 -5.37
N THR A 69 -8.16 -9.75 -5.95
CA THR A 69 -9.42 -9.25 -5.40
C THR A 69 -10.48 -10.35 -5.33
N LEU A 70 -10.57 -11.19 -6.35
CA LEU A 70 -11.53 -12.28 -6.38
C LEU A 70 -11.18 -13.37 -5.36
N ASP A 71 -9.94 -13.85 -5.39
CA ASP A 71 -9.48 -14.95 -4.55
C ASP A 71 -9.50 -14.57 -3.06
N LEU A 72 -8.90 -13.44 -2.70
CA LEU A 72 -8.84 -12.99 -1.32
C LEU A 72 -10.22 -12.65 -0.74
N SER A 73 -11.14 -12.11 -1.57
CA SER A 73 -12.53 -11.86 -1.17
C SER A 73 -13.28 -13.14 -0.84
N ASN A 74 -13.15 -14.18 -1.67
CA ASN A 74 -13.82 -15.46 -1.48
C ASN A 74 -13.40 -16.13 -0.15
N TYR A 75 -12.13 -16.01 0.21
CA TYR A 75 -11.57 -16.59 1.45
C TYR A 75 -11.53 -15.60 2.62
N LYS A 76 -12.06 -14.38 2.46
CA LYS A 76 -12.11 -13.32 3.48
C LYS A 76 -10.73 -12.98 4.06
N VAL A 77 -9.70 -12.97 3.21
CA VAL A 77 -8.32 -12.62 3.58
C VAL A 77 -8.14 -11.11 3.46
N PRO A 78 -7.88 -10.38 4.56
CA PRO A 78 -7.49 -8.99 4.49
C PRO A 78 -6.17 -8.83 3.73
N PHE A 79 -6.15 -7.88 2.79
CA PHE A 79 -4.96 -7.54 2.01
C PHE A 79 -4.58 -6.08 2.26
N ILE A 80 -3.44 -5.86 2.88
CA ILE A 80 -2.90 -4.54 3.20
C ILE A 80 -1.60 -4.37 2.42
N PHE A 81 -1.47 -3.26 1.70
CA PHE A 81 -0.25 -2.97 0.96
C PHE A 81 0.12 -1.50 1.04
N THR A 82 1.41 -1.24 0.97
CA THR A 82 1.95 0.11 0.80
C THR A 82 2.24 0.40 -0.66
N ASN A 83 2.21 1.68 -1.03
CA ASN A 83 2.56 2.11 -2.38
C ASN A 83 3.21 3.48 -2.36
N HIS A 84 3.98 3.79 -3.40
CA HIS A 84 4.62 5.09 -3.58
C HIS A 84 3.74 6.04 -4.39
N THR A 85 3.82 7.32 -4.04
CA THR A 85 3.22 8.40 -4.82
C THR A 85 4.32 9.26 -5.41
N TYR A 86 4.09 9.76 -6.64
CA TYR A 86 4.94 10.76 -7.25
C TYR A 86 4.19 12.05 -7.46
N ALA A 87 4.91 13.16 -7.36
CA ALA A 87 4.39 14.44 -7.79
C ALA A 87 4.11 14.38 -9.29
N SER A 88 2.95 14.88 -9.72
CA SER A 88 2.74 15.15 -11.13
C SER A 88 3.64 16.31 -11.56
N MET A 89 4.07 16.32 -12.81
CA MET A 89 4.76 17.48 -13.40
C MET A 89 3.88 18.72 -13.46
N ASP A 90 2.58 18.52 -13.50
CA ASP A 90 1.58 19.57 -13.45
C ASP A 90 1.14 19.82 -12.01
N GLN A 91 1.22 21.08 -11.58
CA GLN A 91 0.89 21.54 -10.22
C GLN A 91 -0.58 21.29 -9.84
N TYR A 92 -1.45 21.14 -10.84
CA TYR A 92 -2.89 20.94 -10.64
C TYR A 92 -3.32 19.46 -10.71
N THR A 93 -2.44 18.56 -11.13
CA THR A 93 -2.77 17.15 -11.24
C THR A 93 -2.50 16.42 -9.91
N PRO A 94 -3.47 15.65 -9.37
CA PRO A 94 -3.26 14.88 -8.16
C PRO A 94 -2.05 13.94 -8.27
N LYS A 95 -1.36 13.71 -7.15
CA LYS A 95 -0.23 12.77 -7.07
C LYS A 95 -0.61 11.42 -7.67
N GLY A 96 0.17 10.96 -8.63
CA GLY A 96 0.03 9.63 -9.21
C GLY A 96 0.48 8.52 -8.25
N MET A 97 -0.09 7.33 -8.39
CA MET A 97 0.35 6.14 -7.65
C MET A 97 1.12 5.19 -8.58
N SER A 98 2.11 4.50 -8.03
CA SER A 98 2.86 3.48 -8.76
C SER A 98 1.95 2.30 -9.15
N GLY A 99 2.21 1.69 -10.31
CA GLY A 99 1.44 0.52 -10.78
C GLY A 99 0.13 0.84 -11.50
N GLY A 100 -0.08 2.11 -11.88
CA GLY A 100 -1.28 2.54 -12.62
C GLY A 100 -2.57 2.41 -11.81
N GLY A 101 -3.72 2.29 -12.49
CA GLY A 101 -5.04 2.27 -11.83
C GLY A 101 -5.40 0.96 -11.11
N GLY A 102 -4.62 -0.14 -11.27
CA GLY A 102 -4.95 -1.44 -10.68
C GLY A 102 -5.15 -1.38 -9.15
N PRO A 103 -4.14 -0.94 -8.39
CA PRO A 103 -4.23 -0.79 -6.94
C PRO A 103 -5.36 0.15 -6.51
N GLU A 104 -5.52 1.27 -7.20
CA GLU A 104 -6.53 2.29 -6.85
C GLU A 104 -7.96 1.80 -7.02
N PHE A 105 -8.24 1.09 -8.11
CA PHE A 105 -9.59 0.56 -8.36
C PHE A 105 -9.95 -0.59 -7.44
N SER A 106 -9.00 -1.45 -7.10
CA SER A 106 -9.22 -2.65 -6.28
C SER A 106 -9.36 -2.34 -4.79
N ALA A 107 -8.60 -1.40 -4.26
CA ALA A 107 -8.62 -1.09 -2.83
C ALA A 107 -9.99 -0.61 -2.34
N SER A 108 -10.40 -1.10 -1.17
CA SER A 108 -11.61 -0.65 -0.47
C SER A 108 -11.35 0.64 0.31
N ILE A 109 -10.15 0.79 0.86
CA ILE A 109 -9.70 1.98 1.59
C ILE A 109 -8.36 2.41 1.04
N ILE A 110 -8.17 3.70 0.82
CA ILE A 110 -6.90 4.32 0.42
C ILE A 110 -6.62 5.49 1.36
N LEU A 111 -5.52 5.38 2.08
CA LEU A 111 -5.00 6.41 2.96
C LEU A 111 -3.76 7.04 2.33
N MET A 112 -3.78 8.36 2.17
CA MET A 112 -2.64 9.14 1.70
C MET A 112 -1.88 9.68 2.92
N LEU A 113 -0.68 9.16 3.15
CA LEU A 113 0.14 9.57 4.28
C LEU A 113 1.10 10.68 3.88
N SER A 114 1.21 11.69 4.72
CA SER A 114 2.22 12.74 4.61
C SER A 114 2.97 12.89 5.92
N LYS A 115 4.25 13.30 5.82
CA LYS A 115 5.17 13.39 6.95
C LYS A 115 5.49 14.86 7.28
N GLY A 116 5.38 15.21 8.55
CA GLY A 116 5.89 16.42 9.15
C GLY A 116 6.96 16.12 10.21
N THR A 117 7.61 17.16 10.73
CA THR A 117 8.61 17.05 11.78
C THR A 117 8.00 17.43 13.13
N LEU A 118 8.09 16.54 14.12
CA LEU A 118 7.76 16.84 15.50
C LEU A 118 9.00 17.39 16.20
N ARG A 119 8.86 18.58 16.84
CA ARG A 119 9.93 19.24 17.56
C ARG A 119 9.49 19.58 18.99
N ASP A 120 10.44 19.57 19.90
CA ASP A 120 10.25 20.07 21.27
C ASP A 120 10.39 21.61 21.36
N GLU A 121 10.26 22.15 22.56
CA GLU A 121 10.41 23.59 22.84
C GLU A 121 11.81 24.12 22.49
N ALA A 122 12.83 23.26 22.58
CA ALA A 122 14.22 23.57 22.22
C ALA A 122 14.46 23.47 20.70
N LYS A 123 13.39 23.23 19.87
CA LYS A 123 13.45 23.02 18.42
C LYS A 123 14.21 21.75 17.99
N THR A 124 14.50 20.84 18.91
CA THR A 124 15.11 19.55 18.62
C THR A 124 14.07 18.61 18.01
N THR A 125 14.44 17.87 16.98
CA THR A 125 13.54 16.90 16.36
C THR A 125 13.38 15.66 17.25
N THR A 126 12.18 15.45 17.77
CA THR A 126 11.86 14.37 18.71
C THR A 126 10.99 13.27 18.08
N GLY A 127 10.52 13.49 16.86
CA GLY A 127 9.68 12.52 16.18
C GLY A 127 9.16 13.03 14.84
N ILE A 128 8.12 12.36 14.36
CA ILE A 128 7.40 12.76 13.16
C ILE A 128 5.91 12.92 13.42
N ILE A 129 5.32 13.86 12.68
CA ILE A 129 3.87 14.03 12.59
C ILE A 129 3.41 13.34 11.32
N VAL A 130 2.49 12.40 11.43
CA VAL A 130 1.89 11.73 10.27
C VAL A 130 0.47 12.26 10.07
N ARG A 131 0.20 12.78 8.88
CA ARG A 131 -1.15 13.15 8.45
C ARG A 131 -1.67 12.12 7.50
N SER A 132 -2.74 11.45 7.89
CA SER A 132 -3.45 10.45 7.09
C SER A 132 -4.70 11.07 6.51
N LYS A 133 -4.74 11.21 5.18
CA LYS A 133 -5.89 11.73 4.45
C LYS A 133 -6.59 10.62 3.69
N THR A 134 -7.88 10.46 3.90
CA THR A 134 -8.66 9.42 3.22
C THR A 134 -8.95 9.83 1.77
N LYS A 135 -8.31 9.15 0.79
CA LYS A 135 -8.60 9.32 -0.64
C LYS A 135 -9.82 8.51 -1.07
N LYS A 136 -10.00 7.32 -0.50
CA LYS A 136 -11.10 6.41 -0.83
C LYS A 136 -11.51 5.63 0.40
N ASN A 137 -12.80 5.49 0.63
CA ASN A 137 -13.35 4.60 1.64
C ASN A 137 -14.72 4.11 1.18
N ARG A 138 -14.87 2.78 1.05
CA ARG A 138 -16.13 2.13 0.67
C ARG A 138 -16.96 1.68 1.86
N LEU A 139 -16.39 1.72 3.08
CA LEU A 139 -17.00 1.15 4.29
C LEU A 139 -17.64 2.22 5.18
N SER A 140 -17.09 3.44 5.16
CA SER A 140 -17.55 4.56 5.98
C SER A 140 -17.26 5.90 5.31
N ARG A 141 -17.65 7.00 5.97
CA ARG A 141 -17.28 8.35 5.54
C ARG A 141 -15.75 8.53 5.60
N PRO A 142 -15.16 9.33 4.70
CA PRO A 142 -13.75 9.70 4.80
C PRO A 142 -13.45 10.41 6.11
N ILE A 143 -12.33 10.07 6.72
CA ILE A 143 -11.84 10.68 7.97
C ILE A 143 -10.36 11.01 7.76
N ASP A 144 -9.98 12.25 8.07
CA ASP A 144 -8.58 12.67 8.09
C ASP A 144 -8.08 12.65 9.53
N ILE A 145 -6.92 12.06 9.77
CA ILE A 145 -6.33 11.87 11.10
C ILE A 145 -4.90 12.38 11.09
N GLU A 146 -4.51 13.06 12.17
CA GLU A 146 -3.12 13.39 12.47
C GLU A 146 -2.69 12.62 13.71
N PHE A 147 -1.50 12.01 13.66
CA PHE A 147 -0.92 11.32 14.81
C PHE A 147 0.60 11.48 14.84
N HIS A 148 1.18 11.32 16.03
CA HIS A 148 2.59 11.52 16.27
C HIS A 148 3.30 10.20 16.52
N ILE A 149 4.52 10.09 16.00
CA ILE A 149 5.43 8.96 16.28
C ILE A 149 6.68 9.53 16.90
N SER A 150 6.88 9.27 18.20
CA SER A 150 8.08 9.66 18.91
C SER A 150 9.24 8.73 18.56
N PHE A 151 10.45 9.28 18.41
CA PHE A 151 11.65 8.47 18.17
C PHE A 151 12.06 7.63 19.39
N HIS A 152 11.64 8.05 20.59
CA HIS A 152 11.96 7.33 21.83
C HIS A 152 10.87 6.32 22.25
N LYS A 153 9.59 6.69 22.04
CA LYS A 153 8.44 5.92 22.56
C LYS A 153 7.66 5.18 21.45
N GLY A 154 7.97 5.46 20.17
CA GLY A 154 7.18 4.96 19.06
C GLY A 154 5.80 5.64 18.96
N MET A 155 4.85 4.93 18.35
CA MET A 155 3.48 5.40 18.18
C MET A 155 2.65 5.09 19.43
N ASN A 156 1.97 6.11 19.99
CA ASN A 156 0.98 5.87 21.02
C ASN A 156 -0.31 5.33 20.34
N GLN A 157 -0.85 4.24 20.83
CA GLN A 157 -2.03 3.57 20.26
C GLN A 157 -3.31 4.41 20.30
N TYR A 158 -3.36 5.47 21.13
CA TYR A 158 -4.53 6.33 21.29
C TYR A 158 -4.39 7.71 20.63
N VAL A 159 -3.19 8.06 20.15
CA VAL A 159 -2.95 9.36 19.52
C VAL A 159 -3.77 9.50 18.23
N GLY A 160 -4.45 10.63 18.10
CA GLY A 160 -5.33 10.94 16.97
C GLY A 160 -6.76 10.42 17.13
N LEU A 161 -7.05 9.61 18.16
CA LEU A 161 -8.42 9.16 18.45
C LEU A 161 -9.18 10.11 19.39
N GLU A 162 -8.46 10.92 20.15
CA GLU A 162 -9.01 11.82 21.18
C GLU A 162 -10.09 12.76 20.66
N GLN A 163 -9.94 13.23 19.43
CA GLN A 163 -10.91 14.12 18.77
C GLN A 163 -12.20 13.39 18.29
N TYR A 164 -12.22 12.06 18.33
CA TYR A 164 -13.35 11.24 17.88
C TYR A 164 -14.05 10.48 19.02
N VAL A 165 -13.47 10.53 20.21
CA VAL A 165 -14.06 9.94 21.43
C VAL A 165 -14.76 11.05 22.20
N ASN A 166 -16.09 11.09 22.13
CA ASN A 166 -16.88 11.89 23.04
C ASN A 166 -16.91 11.16 24.39
N TRP A 167 -16.27 11.75 25.39
CA TRP A 167 -16.33 11.32 26.79
C TRP A 167 -17.65 11.78 27.42
#